data_7634278e6ad0635cb5f2275b3869bfc0
#
_entry.id   7634278e6ad0635cb5f2275b3869bfc0
#
_cell.length_a   1.000
_cell.length_b   1.000
_cell.length_c   1.000
_cell.angle_alpha   90.00
_cell.angle_beta   90.00
_cell.angle_gamma   90.00
#
_symmetry.space_group_name_H-M   'P 1'
#
loop_
_entity.id
_entity.type
_entity.pdbx_description
1 polymer ?
#
loop_
_entity_poly.entity_id
_entity_poly.type
_entity_poly.pdbx_seq_one_letter_code
_entity_poly.pdbx_strand_id
1 'polypeptide(L)'
;MKKTALAMLATLLCAGAVHAQTASNAAAPASRLDEVIARGTLRACTTGDYKPYSFYKSDGQFEGIDIDMAESLAHSLGVKAEFVKTSWPNLMNDFVAKCDIGIGGVSTTLERQKRAFFTDAYMVDGKTPIVRCDDVNKFQTVEQIDQPSTRVIVNPGGTNEKFARQFFPHASLTVYPDNVTVFKQILAGKADVMVTDASETLLQQKLNPGLCSVHPDKPFQFGEKAWLLPRGDMVFQQYVNQWLHLARATGEYQAIQDKWLK
;
A
#
# COMPACT_ATOMS: atom_id res chain seq x y z
N MET A 1 94.33 -26.49 32.12
CA MET A 1 92.98 -26.69 32.75
C MET A 1 92.07 -25.59 32.24
N LYS A 2 91.39 -25.79 31.12
CA LYS A 2 90.33 -24.81 30.63
C LYS A 2 89.13 -25.67 30.22
N LYS A 3 88.00 -25.43 30.94
CA LYS A 3 86.71 -26.03 30.66
C LYS A 3 85.97 -25.21 29.65
N THR A 4 85.67 -25.75 28.52
CA THR A 4 84.82 -25.19 27.50
C THR A 4 83.34 -25.60 27.73
N ALA A 5 82.46 -24.68 27.95
CA ALA A 5 81.03 -24.91 28.06
C ALA A 5 80.38 -24.75 26.69
N LEU A 6 79.66 -25.85 26.27
CA LEU A 6 78.93 -25.93 25.01
C LEU A 6 77.49 -25.41 25.28
N ALA A 7 77.10 -24.29 24.66
CA ALA A 7 75.71 -23.74 24.73
C ALA A 7 74.89 -24.38 23.61
N MET A 8 73.85 -25.15 23.97
CA MET A 8 72.87 -25.66 23.04
C MET A 8 71.76 -24.56 22.81
N LEU A 9 71.61 -24.15 21.56
CA LEU A 9 70.59 -23.23 21.12
C LEU A 9 69.35 -24.07 20.69
N ALA A 10 68.28 -24.05 21.47
CA ALA A 10 67.03 -24.68 21.14
C ALA A 10 66.16 -23.72 20.31
N THR A 11 66.02 -24.01 19.02
CA THR A 11 65.10 -23.30 18.11
C THR A 11 63.67 -23.83 18.27
N LEU A 12 62.76 -23.02 18.90
CA LEU A 12 61.35 -23.29 18.93
C LEU A 12 60.73 -22.97 17.55
N LEU A 13 60.27 -23.97 16.81
CA LEU A 13 59.39 -23.78 15.65
C LEU A 13 57.97 -23.59 16.15
N CYS A 14 57.45 -22.36 16.09
CA CYS A 14 56.02 -22.09 16.23
C CYS A 14 55.33 -22.42 14.92
N ALA A 15 54.68 -23.61 14.83
CA ALA A 15 53.77 -23.96 13.76
C ALA A 15 52.46 -23.16 13.96
N GLY A 16 52.31 -22.05 13.25
CA GLY A 16 51.06 -21.30 13.20
C GLY A 16 50.03 -22.10 12.41
N ALA A 17 49.02 -22.63 13.09
CA ALA A 17 47.85 -23.22 12.45
C ALA A 17 47.01 -22.11 11.81
N VAL A 18 47.13 -21.93 10.50
CA VAL A 18 46.21 -21.05 9.72
C VAL A 18 44.86 -21.78 9.68
N HIS A 19 43.93 -21.34 10.55
CA HIS A 19 42.52 -21.71 10.43
C HIS A 19 41.98 -20.97 9.21
N ALA A 20 41.89 -21.66 8.08
CA ALA A 20 41.08 -21.22 6.96
C ALA A 20 39.61 -21.21 7.42
N GLN A 21 39.09 -20.04 7.79
CA GLN A 21 37.65 -19.81 7.93
C GLN A 21 37.03 -20.05 6.55
N THR A 22 36.44 -21.23 6.35
CA THR A 22 35.50 -21.44 5.27
C THR A 22 34.32 -20.54 5.54
N ALA A 23 34.30 -19.37 4.88
CA ALA A 23 33.12 -18.55 4.80
C ALA A 23 32.03 -19.44 4.20
N SER A 24 31.08 -19.84 5.03
CA SER A 24 29.85 -20.47 4.58
C SER A 24 29.19 -19.46 3.61
N ASN A 25 29.26 -19.73 2.32
CA ASN A 25 28.42 -19.07 1.33
C ASN A 25 26.99 -19.55 1.59
N ALA A 26 26.35 -18.99 2.62
CA ALA A 26 24.91 -19.07 2.73
C ALA A 26 24.38 -18.34 1.47
N ALA A 27 23.77 -19.11 0.56
CA ALA A 27 23.09 -18.55 -0.58
C ALA A 27 22.17 -17.43 -0.07
N ALA A 28 22.22 -16.25 -0.69
CA ALA A 28 21.29 -15.18 -0.34
C ALA A 28 19.87 -15.75 -0.41
N PRO A 29 18.99 -15.40 0.54
CA PRO A 29 17.61 -15.87 0.49
C PRO A 29 17.03 -15.52 -0.88
N ALA A 30 16.34 -16.48 -1.51
CA ALA A 30 15.72 -16.30 -2.81
C ALA A 30 14.78 -15.07 -2.77
N SER A 31 14.96 -14.16 -3.73
CA SER A 31 14.08 -13.00 -3.84
C SER A 31 12.71 -13.41 -4.40
N ARG A 32 11.67 -12.73 -4.00
CA ARG A 32 10.34 -12.86 -4.60
C ARG A 32 10.37 -12.58 -6.11
N LEU A 33 11.31 -11.78 -6.58
CA LEU A 33 11.54 -11.55 -8.01
C LEU A 33 11.79 -12.88 -8.73
N ASP A 34 12.73 -13.66 -8.24
CA ASP A 34 13.10 -14.95 -8.84
C ASP A 34 11.97 -15.97 -8.76
N GLU A 35 11.26 -15.99 -7.60
CA GLU A 35 10.11 -16.88 -7.39
C GLU A 35 8.96 -16.56 -8.36
N VAL A 36 8.64 -15.26 -8.58
CA VAL A 36 7.61 -14.80 -9.50
C VAL A 36 7.93 -15.19 -10.93
N ILE A 37 9.17 -14.94 -11.37
CA ILE A 37 9.64 -15.31 -12.72
C ILE A 37 9.59 -16.82 -12.91
N ALA A 38 10.11 -17.58 -11.96
CA ALA A 38 10.14 -19.05 -12.05
C ALA A 38 8.74 -19.67 -12.06
N ARG A 39 7.80 -19.08 -11.32
CA ARG A 39 6.39 -19.50 -11.26
C ARG A 39 5.58 -19.08 -12.49
N GLY A 40 6.00 -18.04 -13.19
CA GLY A 40 5.28 -17.45 -14.32
C GLY A 40 4.03 -16.65 -13.93
N THR A 41 3.91 -16.25 -12.67
CA THR A 41 2.71 -15.56 -12.16
C THR A 41 3.07 -14.56 -11.06
N LEU A 42 2.56 -13.33 -11.17
CA LEU A 42 2.59 -12.29 -10.15
C LEU A 42 1.25 -12.26 -9.41
N ARG A 43 1.23 -12.61 -8.12
CA ARG A 43 0.02 -12.62 -7.29
C ARG A 43 -0.16 -11.26 -6.61
N ALA A 44 -1.25 -10.59 -6.89
CA ALA A 44 -1.60 -9.28 -6.38
C ALA A 44 -2.83 -9.34 -5.48
N CYS A 45 -2.67 -9.11 -4.17
CA CYS A 45 -3.79 -8.96 -3.24
C CYS A 45 -4.44 -7.58 -3.42
N THR A 46 -5.77 -7.56 -3.60
CA THR A 46 -6.56 -6.33 -3.73
C THR A 46 -7.97 -6.50 -3.18
N THR A 47 -8.56 -5.40 -2.70
CA THR A 47 -9.90 -5.46 -2.08
C THR A 47 -11.03 -5.46 -3.11
N GLY A 48 -10.84 -4.78 -4.23
CA GLY A 48 -11.85 -4.70 -5.30
C GLY A 48 -13.08 -3.87 -4.96
N ASP A 49 -12.98 -2.97 -3.99
CA ASP A 49 -14.06 -2.10 -3.53
C ASP A 49 -13.69 -0.62 -3.45
N TYR A 50 -12.58 -0.24 -4.13
CA TYR A 50 -11.99 1.08 -4.00
C TYR A 50 -11.65 1.70 -5.37
N LYS A 51 -12.66 2.30 -6.03
CA LYS A 51 -12.46 3.10 -7.25
C LYS A 51 -11.68 4.40 -6.94
N PRO A 52 -10.79 4.85 -7.82
CA PRO A 52 -10.46 4.32 -9.16
C PRO A 52 -9.36 3.25 -9.15
N TYR A 53 -8.84 2.84 -8.00
CA TYR A 53 -7.64 1.99 -7.88
C TYR A 53 -7.91 0.52 -8.18
N SER A 54 -8.97 -0.03 -7.60
CA SER A 54 -9.36 -1.44 -7.76
C SER A 54 -10.86 -1.62 -7.56
N PHE A 55 -11.51 -2.21 -8.54
CA PHE A 55 -12.93 -2.54 -8.49
C PHE A 55 -13.18 -3.94 -9.04
N TYR A 56 -13.94 -4.74 -8.29
CA TYR A 56 -14.34 -6.09 -8.68
C TYR A 56 -15.73 -6.03 -9.31
N LYS A 57 -15.79 -6.34 -10.61
CA LYS A 57 -17.02 -6.30 -11.41
C LYS A 57 -17.91 -7.52 -11.19
N SER A 58 -19.16 -7.42 -11.62
CA SER A 58 -20.13 -8.52 -11.56
C SER A 58 -19.78 -9.71 -12.46
N ASP A 59 -18.94 -9.49 -13.49
CA ASP A 59 -18.42 -10.55 -14.37
C ASP A 59 -17.21 -11.31 -13.80
N GLY A 60 -16.79 -10.95 -12.58
CA GLY A 60 -15.68 -11.61 -11.89
C GLY A 60 -14.30 -11.03 -12.23
N GLN A 61 -14.22 -9.94 -12.99
CA GLN A 61 -12.96 -9.29 -13.34
C GLN A 61 -12.66 -8.10 -12.44
N PHE A 62 -11.38 -7.83 -12.25
CA PHE A 62 -10.93 -6.59 -11.63
C PHE A 62 -10.67 -5.52 -12.69
N GLU A 63 -10.84 -4.25 -12.31
CA GLU A 63 -10.50 -3.08 -13.11
C GLU A 63 -9.98 -1.96 -12.20
N GLY A 64 -9.23 -1.00 -12.74
CA GLY A 64 -8.75 0.18 -12.04
C GLY A 64 -7.28 0.49 -12.31
N ILE A 65 -6.82 1.61 -11.77
CA ILE A 65 -5.44 2.10 -11.94
C ILE A 65 -4.42 1.03 -11.51
N ASP A 66 -4.57 0.48 -10.32
CA ASP A 66 -3.61 -0.47 -9.76
C ASP A 66 -3.70 -1.84 -10.46
N ILE A 67 -4.83 -2.17 -11.05
CA ILE A 67 -5.01 -3.38 -11.86
C ILE A 67 -4.21 -3.25 -13.16
N ASP A 68 -4.42 -2.18 -13.93
CA ASP A 68 -3.69 -1.93 -15.17
C ASP A 68 -2.18 -1.83 -14.92
N MET A 69 -1.77 -1.17 -13.83
CA MET A 69 -0.36 -1.07 -13.43
C MET A 69 0.23 -2.43 -13.04
N ALA A 70 -0.51 -3.29 -12.34
CA ALA A 70 -0.02 -4.63 -11.97
C ALA A 70 0.09 -5.54 -13.19
N GLU A 71 -0.78 -5.40 -14.18
CA GLU A 71 -0.66 -6.07 -15.48
C GLU A 71 0.60 -5.61 -16.23
N SER A 72 0.90 -4.31 -16.23
CA SER A 72 2.14 -3.76 -16.81
C SER A 72 3.39 -4.29 -16.11
N LEU A 73 3.41 -4.31 -14.77
CA LEU A 73 4.52 -4.91 -14.02
C LEU A 73 4.69 -6.40 -14.37
N ALA A 74 3.60 -7.18 -14.40
CA ALA A 74 3.65 -8.59 -14.76
C ALA A 74 4.19 -8.79 -16.19
N HIS A 75 3.76 -7.95 -17.13
CA HIS A 75 4.28 -7.96 -18.49
C HIS A 75 5.80 -7.68 -18.54
N SER A 76 6.29 -6.72 -17.75
CA SER A 76 7.74 -6.41 -17.66
C SER A 76 8.56 -7.58 -17.11
N LEU A 77 7.94 -8.43 -16.28
CA LEU A 77 8.53 -9.66 -15.74
C LEU A 77 8.39 -10.87 -16.68
N GLY A 78 7.66 -10.74 -17.77
CA GLY A 78 7.34 -11.87 -18.68
C GLY A 78 6.39 -12.89 -18.06
N VAL A 79 5.53 -12.49 -17.11
CA VAL A 79 4.61 -13.36 -16.37
C VAL A 79 3.17 -12.86 -16.49
N LYS A 80 2.21 -13.62 -15.94
CA LYS A 80 0.80 -13.21 -15.85
C LYS A 80 0.49 -12.61 -14.49
N ALA A 81 -0.39 -11.59 -14.44
CA ALA A 81 -0.97 -11.11 -13.20
C ALA A 81 -2.11 -12.05 -12.74
N GLU A 82 -2.13 -12.34 -11.45
CA GLU A 82 -3.22 -13.07 -10.78
C GLU A 82 -3.71 -12.20 -9.62
N PHE A 83 -4.99 -11.82 -9.64
CA PHE A 83 -5.58 -10.97 -8.62
C PHE A 83 -6.26 -11.81 -7.54
N VAL A 84 -5.83 -11.63 -6.29
CA VAL A 84 -6.34 -12.33 -5.11
C VAL A 84 -7.23 -11.38 -4.33
N LYS A 85 -8.54 -11.66 -4.31
CA LYS A 85 -9.51 -10.83 -3.59
C LYS A 85 -9.31 -10.94 -2.09
N THR A 86 -9.26 -9.80 -1.42
CA THR A 86 -9.20 -9.66 0.03
C THR A 86 -10.18 -8.60 0.54
N SER A 87 -10.06 -8.18 1.78
CA SER A 87 -10.80 -7.07 2.38
C SER A 87 -9.85 -6.16 3.16
N TRP A 88 -10.23 -4.92 3.43
CA TRP A 88 -9.38 -4.00 4.20
C TRP A 88 -8.93 -4.54 5.56
N PRO A 89 -9.79 -5.20 6.37
CA PRO A 89 -9.35 -5.82 7.61
C PRO A 89 -8.32 -6.93 7.43
N ASN A 90 -8.40 -7.68 6.31
CA ASN A 90 -7.58 -8.86 6.07
C ASN A 90 -6.36 -8.57 5.17
N LEU A 91 -6.28 -7.39 4.52
CA LEU A 91 -5.27 -7.07 3.52
C LEU A 91 -3.85 -7.46 3.94
N MET A 92 -3.42 -7.05 5.13
CA MET A 92 -2.05 -7.33 5.59
C MET A 92 -1.78 -8.81 5.86
N ASN A 93 -2.78 -9.55 6.34
CA ASN A 93 -2.65 -10.98 6.60
C ASN A 93 -2.63 -11.79 5.30
N ASP A 94 -3.55 -11.48 4.40
CA ASP A 94 -3.65 -12.13 3.10
C ASP A 94 -2.43 -11.82 2.22
N PHE A 95 -1.96 -10.56 2.21
CA PHE A 95 -0.75 -10.17 1.50
C PHE A 95 0.45 -11.00 1.95
N VAL A 96 0.73 -11.04 3.26
CA VAL A 96 1.90 -11.77 3.79
C VAL A 96 1.80 -13.26 3.51
N ALA A 97 0.60 -13.83 3.53
CA ALA A 97 0.39 -15.27 3.39
C ALA A 97 0.27 -15.77 1.95
N LYS A 98 -0.22 -14.94 1.00
CA LYS A 98 -0.71 -15.44 -0.28
C LYS A 98 -0.17 -14.71 -1.50
N CYS A 99 0.33 -13.46 -1.34
CA CYS A 99 0.58 -12.57 -2.46
C CYS A 99 2.04 -12.11 -2.54
N ASP A 100 2.44 -11.69 -3.73
CA ASP A 100 3.75 -11.12 -4.00
C ASP A 100 3.72 -9.60 -3.81
N ILE A 101 2.58 -8.99 -4.14
CA ILE A 101 2.32 -7.56 -3.98
C ILE A 101 0.93 -7.33 -3.38
N GLY A 102 0.75 -6.20 -2.67
CA GLY A 102 -0.55 -5.73 -2.22
C GLY A 102 -0.87 -4.39 -2.84
N ILE A 103 -2.00 -4.29 -3.54
CA ILE A 103 -2.37 -3.16 -4.39
C ILE A 103 -3.81 -2.69 -4.14
N GLY A 104 -4.24 -1.63 -4.82
CA GLY A 104 -5.61 -1.13 -4.78
C GLY A 104 -5.76 0.14 -3.94
N GLY A 105 -4.91 1.14 -4.17
CA GLY A 105 -4.97 2.42 -3.46
C GLY A 105 -4.50 2.31 -2.01
N VAL A 106 -3.51 1.47 -1.74
CA VAL A 106 -3.01 1.23 -0.39
C VAL A 106 -2.30 2.46 0.16
N SER A 107 -2.84 3.03 1.23
CA SER A 107 -2.18 4.15 1.92
C SER A 107 -0.94 3.68 2.67
N THR A 108 0.15 4.45 2.57
CA THR A 108 1.38 4.22 3.34
C THR A 108 1.12 4.53 4.81
N THR A 109 1.53 3.62 5.70
CA THR A 109 1.48 3.83 7.15
C THR A 109 2.64 3.13 7.83
N LEU A 110 3.14 3.71 8.93
CA LEU A 110 4.20 3.08 9.74
C LEU A 110 3.75 1.74 10.33
N GLU A 111 2.45 1.55 10.58
CA GLU A 111 1.91 0.29 11.07
C GLU A 111 2.08 -0.83 10.01
N ARG A 112 1.72 -0.55 8.75
CA ARG A 112 1.91 -1.48 7.63
C ARG A 112 3.40 -1.72 7.34
N GLN A 113 4.22 -0.65 7.46
CA GLN A 113 5.69 -0.72 7.24
C GLN A 113 6.39 -1.69 8.20
N LYS A 114 5.85 -1.93 9.40
CA LYS A 114 6.40 -2.95 10.31
C LYS A 114 6.31 -4.37 9.74
N ARG A 115 5.40 -4.61 8.81
CA ARG A 115 5.09 -5.95 8.27
C ARG A 115 5.40 -6.12 6.79
N ALA A 116 5.58 -5.02 6.06
CA ALA A 116 5.83 -4.98 4.62
C ALA A 116 6.80 -3.85 4.27
N PHE A 117 7.45 -3.94 3.12
CA PHE A 117 7.98 -2.77 2.46
C PHE A 117 6.88 -2.09 1.65
N PHE A 118 7.12 -0.85 1.27
CA PHE A 118 6.35 -0.14 0.26
C PHE A 118 7.22 0.12 -0.97
N THR A 119 6.58 0.24 -2.12
CA THR A 119 7.20 0.92 -3.28
C THR A 119 7.44 2.40 -2.97
N ASP A 120 8.14 3.10 -3.85
CA ASP A 120 8.02 4.55 -3.92
C ASP A 120 6.55 4.93 -4.09
N ALA A 121 6.13 6.02 -3.46
CA ALA A 121 4.76 6.48 -3.55
C ALA A 121 4.43 6.87 -5.00
N TYR A 122 3.34 6.35 -5.55
CA TYR A 122 2.92 6.68 -6.90
C TYR A 122 1.91 7.84 -6.95
N MET A 123 1.25 8.15 -5.84
CA MET A 123 0.31 9.26 -5.73
C MET A 123 0.37 9.90 -4.36
N VAL A 124 0.34 11.23 -4.31
CA VAL A 124 0.06 11.99 -3.09
C VAL A 124 -1.44 12.14 -2.95
N ASP A 125 -1.94 11.97 -1.75
CA ASP A 125 -3.36 11.98 -1.42
C ASP A 125 -3.56 12.53 0.01
N GLY A 126 -4.75 12.40 0.58
CA GLY A 126 -4.99 12.81 1.97
C GLY A 126 -6.45 12.74 2.34
N LYS A 127 -6.74 12.73 3.64
CA LYS A 127 -8.09 12.60 4.17
C LYS A 127 -8.88 13.91 4.03
N THR A 128 -10.00 13.85 3.30
CA THR A 128 -10.91 14.97 3.10
C THR A 128 -12.37 14.52 3.21
N PRO A 129 -13.29 15.40 3.60
CA PRO A 129 -14.70 15.06 3.69
C PRO A 129 -15.38 14.98 2.31
N ILE A 130 -16.38 14.09 2.21
CA ILE A 130 -17.39 14.11 1.17
C ILE A 130 -18.77 14.15 1.82
N VAL A 131 -19.63 15.04 1.35
CA VAL A 131 -20.93 15.38 1.93
C VAL A 131 -21.95 15.65 0.83
N ARG A 132 -23.23 15.80 1.20
CA ARG A 132 -24.19 16.42 0.27
C ARG A 132 -23.75 17.83 -0.06
N CYS A 133 -23.93 18.28 -1.30
CA CYS A 133 -23.47 19.60 -1.75
C CYS A 133 -24.05 20.77 -0.92
N ASP A 134 -25.28 20.66 -0.45
CA ASP A 134 -25.92 21.66 0.41
C ASP A 134 -25.27 21.75 1.81
N ASP A 135 -24.51 20.77 2.20
CA ASP A 135 -23.89 20.68 3.52
C ASP A 135 -22.39 21.02 3.54
N VAL A 136 -21.79 21.38 2.39
CA VAL A 136 -20.33 21.65 2.26
C VAL A 136 -19.82 22.61 3.32
N ASN A 137 -20.56 23.70 3.62
CA ASN A 137 -20.14 24.72 4.58
C ASN A 137 -20.23 24.25 6.06
N LYS A 138 -20.88 23.12 6.32
CA LYS A 138 -21.07 22.60 7.68
C LYS A 138 -19.93 21.69 8.13
N PHE A 139 -19.08 21.21 7.20
CA PHE A 139 -18.11 20.15 7.45
C PHE A 139 -16.70 20.50 6.93
N GLN A 140 -16.27 21.74 7.16
CA GLN A 140 -14.99 22.29 6.69
C GLN A 140 -13.81 21.93 7.60
N THR A 141 -14.05 21.62 8.87
CA THR A 141 -13.01 21.35 9.86
C THR A 141 -13.32 20.08 10.65
N VAL A 142 -12.30 19.54 11.30
CA VAL A 142 -12.44 18.39 12.21
C VAL A 142 -13.43 18.69 13.32
N GLU A 143 -13.37 19.89 13.90
CA GLU A 143 -14.25 20.32 15.00
C GLU A 143 -15.72 20.45 14.55
N GLN A 144 -15.96 20.86 13.31
CA GLN A 144 -17.32 20.91 12.75
C GLN A 144 -17.90 19.51 12.52
N ILE A 145 -17.06 18.54 12.19
CA ILE A 145 -17.47 17.14 11.98
C ILE A 145 -17.62 16.41 13.32
N ASP A 146 -16.74 16.65 14.28
CA ASP A 146 -16.75 15.97 15.57
C ASP A 146 -17.80 16.54 16.53
N GLN A 147 -19.07 16.48 16.12
CA GLN A 147 -20.21 16.90 16.92
C GLN A 147 -21.14 15.71 17.20
N PRO A 148 -21.76 15.62 18.39
CA PRO A 148 -22.68 14.52 18.72
C PRO A 148 -23.86 14.36 17.76
N SER A 149 -24.24 15.43 17.08
CA SER A 149 -25.30 15.43 16.06
C SER A 149 -24.86 14.98 14.68
N THR A 150 -23.53 14.89 14.42
CA THR A 150 -22.98 14.49 13.13
C THR A 150 -22.95 12.99 12.96
N ARG A 151 -23.52 12.48 11.89
CA ARG A 151 -23.53 11.06 11.54
C ARG A 151 -22.40 10.79 10.56
N VAL A 152 -21.26 10.32 11.09
CA VAL A 152 -20.10 9.91 10.29
C VAL A 152 -20.27 8.47 9.84
N ILE A 153 -19.97 8.17 8.58
CA ILE A 153 -20.00 6.82 8.03
C ILE A 153 -18.61 6.44 7.46
N VAL A 154 -18.18 5.21 7.67
CA VAL A 154 -16.89 4.69 7.16
C VAL A 154 -17.01 3.21 6.80
N ASN A 155 -16.10 2.74 5.93
CA ASN A 155 -15.90 1.31 5.68
C ASN A 155 -15.04 0.67 6.78
N PRO A 156 -15.17 -0.66 7.04
CA PRO A 156 -14.45 -1.33 8.12
C PRO A 156 -12.97 -1.54 7.81
N GLY A 157 -12.12 -1.46 8.82
CA GLY A 157 -10.75 -1.99 8.88
C GLY A 157 -9.68 -1.23 8.10
N GLY A 158 -10.02 -0.15 7.40
CA GLY A 158 -9.10 0.68 6.64
C GLY A 158 -8.57 1.88 7.41
N THR A 159 -7.84 2.75 6.70
CA THR A 159 -7.34 4.03 7.25
C THR A 159 -8.46 5.03 7.50
N ASN A 160 -9.60 4.92 6.80
CA ASN A 160 -10.76 5.78 6.99
C ASN A 160 -11.40 5.57 8.38
N GLU A 161 -11.62 4.30 8.76
CA GLU A 161 -12.14 3.98 10.09
C GLU A 161 -11.18 4.43 11.20
N LYS A 162 -9.87 4.19 11.02
CA LYS A 162 -8.86 4.63 12.00
C LYS A 162 -8.86 6.15 12.16
N PHE A 163 -8.92 6.88 11.04
CA PHE A 163 -8.99 8.33 11.06
C PHE A 163 -10.26 8.81 11.78
N ALA A 164 -11.43 8.29 11.44
CA ALA A 164 -12.68 8.69 12.05
C ALA A 164 -12.69 8.43 13.56
N ARG A 165 -12.25 7.27 14.02
CA ARG A 165 -12.16 6.95 15.46
C ARG A 165 -11.19 7.85 16.21
N GLN A 166 -10.11 8.29 15.56
CA GLN A 166 -9.10 9.15 16.18
C GLN A 166 -9.55 10.61 16.27
N PHE A 167 -10.16 11.12 15.19
CA PHE A 167 -10.43 12.54 15.06
C PHE A 167 -11.90 12.95 15.30
N PHE A 168 -12.82 11.98 15.35
CA PHE A 168 -14.24 12.22 15.58
C PHE A 168 -14.79 11.38 16.74
N PRO A 169 -14.17 11.48 17.95
CA PRO A 169 -14.60 10.68 19.11
C PRO A 169 -15.99 11.03 19.64
N HIS A 170 -16.52 12.22 19.32
CA HIS A 170 -17.83 12.68 19.79
C HIS A 170 -18.94 12.46 18.76
N ALA A 171 -18.60 12.34 17.48
CA ALA A 171 -19.57 12.14 16.41
C ALA A 171 -20.20 10.73 16.46
N SER A 172 -21.40 10.61 15.91
CA SER A 172 -22.09 9.31 15.77
C SER A 172 -21.48 8.51 14.62
N LEU A 173 -20.55 7.59 14.92
CA LEU A 173 -19.83 6.80 13.92
C LEU A 173 -20.57 5.52 13.56
N THR A 174 -20.87 5.33 12.27
CA THR A 174 -21.39 4.09 11.69
C THR A 174 -20.32 3.42 10.83
N VAL A 175 -19.96 2.17 11.15
CA VAL A 175 -19.13 1.33 10.30
C VAL A 175 -20.03 0.56 9.34
N TYR A 176 -19.96 0.89 8.06
CA TYR A 176 -20.81 0.34 7.00
C TYR A 176 -20.03 -0.69 6.16
N PRO A 177 -20.52 -1.93 6.03
CA PRO A 177 -19.72 -3.02 5.49
C PRO A 177 -19.45 -2.94 3.98
N ASP A 178 -20.24 -2.18 3.22
CA ASP A 178 -20.12 -2.07 1.77
C ASP A 178 -19.51 -0.72 1.36
N ASN A 179 -18.21 -0.75 1.03
CA ASN A 179 -17.47 0.44 0.64
C ASN A 179 -17.91 1.03 -0.71
N VAL A 180 -18.59 0.25 -1.56
CA VAL A 180 -19.08 0.70 -2.87
C VAL A 180 -20.35 1.53 -2.73
N THR A 181 -21.26 1.13 -1.84
CA THR A 181 -22.57 1.78 -1.67
C THR A 181 -22.63 2.77 -0.50
N VAL A 182 -21.51 2.96 0.22
CA VAL A 182 -21.44 3.88 1.37
C VAL A 182 -21.84 5.32 0.99
N PHE A 183 -21.47 5.79 -0.18
CA PHE A 183 -21.80 7.13 -0.68
C PHE A 183 -23.30 7.33 -0.90
N LYS A 184 -24.03 6.28 -1.25
CA LYS A 184 -25.50 6.31 -1.36
C LYS A 184 -26.19 6.52 -0.02
N GLN A 185 -25.54 6.14 1.10
CA GLN A 185 -26.08 6.39 2.44
C GLN A 185 -26.06 7.89 2.78
N ILE A 186 -25.04 8.63 2.30
CA ILE A 186 -24.95 10.08 2.46
C ILE A 186 -26.04 10.77 1.64
N LEU A 187 -26.18 10.39 0.36
CA LEU A 187 -27.25 10.92 -0.51
C LEU A 187 -28.65 10.66 0.05
N ALA A 188 -28.87 9.47 0.61
CA ALA A 188 -30.16 9.10 1.21
C ALA A 188 -30.41 9.77 2.58
N GLY A 189 -29.52 10.64 3.06
CA GLY A 189 -29.66 11.31 4.36
C GLY A 189 -29.52 10.38 5.57
N LYS A 190 -29.00 9.15 5.39
CA LYS A 190 -28.74 8.19 6.48
C LYS A 190 -27.42 8.46 7.21
N ALA A 191 -26.51 9.16 6.55
CA ALA A 191 -25.28 9.71 7.11
C ALA A 191 -25.10 11.13 6.60
N ASP A 192 -24.21 11.90 7.24
CA ASP A 192 -23.94 13.29 6.87
C ASP A 192 -22.61 13.42 6.14
N VAL A 193 -21.61 12.70 6.55
CA VAL A 193 -20.24 12.83 6.06
C VAL A 193 -19.49 11.50 6.10
N MET A 194 -18.63 11.29 5.09
CA MET A 194 -17.54 10.35 5.12
C MET A 194 -16.23 11.12 4.95
N VAL A 195 -15.19 10.77 5.70
CA VAL A 195 -13.84 11.28 5.46
C VAL A 195 -13.01 10.14 4.87
N THR A 196 -12.59 10.37 3.63
CA THR A 196 -11.78 9.41 2.84
C THR A 196 -10.71 10.16 2.07
N ASP A 197 -10.02 9.48 1.16
CA ASP A 197 -8.94 10.10 0.41
C ASP A 197 -9.47 11.07 -0.66
N ALA A 198 -8.75 12.18 -0.88
CA ALA A 198 -9.17 13.26 -1.77
C ALA A 198 -9.46 12.77 -3.21
N SER A 199 -8.61 11.87 -3.72
CA SER A 199 -8.81 11.24 -5.03
C SER A 199 -10.14 10.50 -5.14
N GLU A 200 -10.54 9.78 -4.08
CA GLU A 200 -11.83 9.10 -4.04
C GLU A 200 -12.98 10.09 -3.96
N THR A 201 -12.90 11.13 -3.11
CA THR A 201 -13.97 12.12 -3.00
C THR A 201 -14.23 12.84 -4.30
N LEU A 202 -13.18 13.19 -5.06
CA LEU A 202 -13.29 13.81 -6.38
C LEU A 202 -13.97 12.89 -7.40
N LEU A 203 -13.60 11.60 -7.40
CA LEU A 203 -14.27 10.63 -8.28
C LEU A 203 -15.73 10.43 -7.88
N GLN A 204 -16.00 10.28 -6.58
CA GLN A 204 -17.36 10.03 -6.08
C GLN A 204 -18.29 11.22 -6.31
N GLN A 205 -17.77 12.44 -6.29
CA GLN A 205 -18.51 13.65 -6.70
C GLN A 205 -18.94 13.58 -8.17
N LYS A 206 -18.08 13.07 -9.06
CA LYS A 206 -18.43 12.88 -10.48
C LYS A 206 -19.47 11.76 -10.67
N LEU A 207 -19.33 10.67 -9.94
CA LEU A 207 -20.19 9.48 -10.09
C LEU A 207 -21.54 9.61 -9.40
N ASN A 208 -21.66 10.48 -8.40
CA ASN A 208 -22.85 10.64 -7.56
C ASN A 208 -23.28 12.12 -7.52
N PRO A 209 -24.06 12.59 -8.51
CA PRO A 209 -24.61 13.95 -8.49
C PRO A 209 -25.33 14.25 -7.16
N GLY A 210 -25.01 15.38 -6.55
CA GLY A 210 -25.48 15.77 -5.22
C GLY A 210 -24.48 15.52 -4.09
N LEU A 211 -23.37 14.81 -4.34
CA LEU A 211 -22.20 14.77 -3.44
C LEU A 211 -21.15 15.77 -3.88
N CYS A 212 -20.51 16.40 -2.89
CA CYS A 212 -19.42 17.34 -3.06
C CYS A 212 -18.23 16.96 -2.18
N SER A 213 -17.04 16.95 -2.80
CA SER A 213 -15.77 16.90 -2.09
C SER A 213 -15.52 18.23 -1.38
N VAL A 214 -15.07 18.17 -0.13
CA VAL A 214 -14.81 19.38 0.67
C VAL A 214 -13.30 19.59 0.73
N HIS A 215 -12.80 20.71 0.20
CA HIS A 215 -11.39 21.12 0.15
C HIS A 215 -10.37 20.01 -0.21
N PRO A 216 -10.52 19.27 -1.33
CA PRO A 216 -9.65 18.14 -1.69
C PRO A 216 -8.18 18.56 -1.87
N ASP A 217 -7.91 19.83 -2.19
CA ASP A 217 -6.56 20.39 -2.34
C ASP A 217 -5.90 20.70 -0.98
N LYS A 218 -6.65 20.61 0.11
CA LYS A 218 -6.20 20.89 1.46
C LYS A 218 -6.72 19.87 2.46
N PRO A 219 -6.31 18.61 2.34
CA PRO A 219 -6.81 17.52 3.19
C PRO A 219 -6.43 17.70 4.66
N PHE A 220 -7.22 17.14 5.56
CA PHE A 220 -6.97 17.14 7.01
C PHE A 220 -5.66 16.43 7.39
N GLN A 221 -5.29 15.43 6.61
CA GLN A 221 -4.10 14.63 6.85
C GLN A 221 -3.43 14.31 5.51
N PHE A 222 -2.11 14.52 5.46
CA PHE A 222 -1.28 14.04 4.37
C PHE A 222 -1.36 12.52 4.24
N GLY A 223 -1.35 12.02 3.02
CA GLY A 223 -1.30 10.62 2.68
C GLY A 223 -0.59 10.37 1.37
N GLU A 224 -0.19 9.13 1.17
CA GLU A 224 0.40 8.65 -0.07
C GLU A 224 -0.15 7.27 -0.40
N LYS A 225 -0.15 6.94 -1.70
CA LYS A 225 -0.46 5.60 -2.21
C LYS A 225 0.81 4.93 -2.68
N ALA A 226 1.01 3.70 -2.22
CA ALA A 226 2.11 2.83 -2.63
C ALA A 226 1.68 1.36 -2.54
N TRP A 227 2.42 0.47 -3.18
CA TRP A 227 2.16 -0.95 -3.11
C TRP A 227 2.90 -1.61 -1.97
N LEU A 228 2.28 -2.63 -1.36
CA LEU A 228 2.94 -3.49 -0.39
C LEU A 228 3.86 -4.47 -1.09
N LEU A 229 5.07 -4.63 -0.57
CA LEU A 229 6.09 -5.56 -1.02
C LEU A 229 6.59 -6.41 0.16
N PRO A 230 7.12 -7.63 -0.08
CA PRO A 230 7.66 -8.48 0.97
C PRO A 230 8.72 -7.76 1.80
N ARG A 231 8.54 -7.81 3.11
CA ARG A 231 9.47 -7.18 4.05
C ARG A 231 10.85 -7.83 3.94
N GLY A 232 11.89 -7.02 3.76
CA GLY A 232 13.29 -7.48 3.69
C GLY A 232 13.76 -7.85 2.29
N ASP A 233 12.87 -7.94 1.30
CA ASP A 233 13.22 -8.24 -0.08
C ASP A 233 13.57 -6.97 -0.86
N MET A 234 14.78 -6.51 -0.70
CA MET A 234 15.29 -5.32 -1.39
C MET A 234 15.44 -5.54 -2.89
N VAL A 235 15.74 -6.76 -3.33
CA VAL A 235 15.91 -7.07 -4.76
C VAL A 235 14.59 -6.86 -5.49
N PHE A 236 13.51 -7.42 -4.98
CA PHE A 236 12.19 -7.24 -5.56
C PHE A 236 11.72 -5.78 -5.47
N GLN A 237 11.95 -5.11 -4.31
CA GLN A 237 11.59 -3.70 -4.15
C GLN A 237 12.31 -2.81 -5.16
N GLN A 238 13.61 -2.99 -5.38
CA GLN A 238 14.38 -2.23 -6.36
C GLN A 238 13.87 -2.45 -7.79
N TYR A 239 13.53 -3.70 -8.15
CA TYR A 239 12.94 -3.98 -9.46
C TYR A 239 11.62 -3.26 -9.66
N VAL A 240 10.69 -3.36 -8.68
CA VAL A 240 9.37 -2.73 -8.78
C VAL A 240 9.49 -1.20 -8.82
N ASN A 241 10.38 -0.60 -8.02
CA ASN A 241 10.62 0.85 -8.05
C ASN A 241 11.24 1.31 -9.37
N GLN A 242 12.18 0.53 -9.94
CA GLN A 242 12.74 0.84 -11.25
C GLN A 242 11.69 0.75 -12.36
N TRP A 243 10.83 -0.28 -12.34
CA TRP A 243 9.69 -0.35 -13.24
C TRP A 243 8.76 0.86 -13.10
N LEU A 244 8.38 1.22 -11.87
CA LEU A 244 7.51 2.39 -11.62
C LEU A 244 8.14 3.70 -12.13
N HIS A 245 9.45 3.86 -11.91
CA HIS A 245 10.20 5.01 -12.44
C HIS A 245 10.12 5.08 -13.98
N LEU A 246 10.35 3.96 -14.65
CA LEU A 246 10.27 3.89 -16.11
C LEU A 246 8.85 4.12 -16.62
N ALA A 247 7.83 3.52 -16.00
CA ALA A 247 6.43 3.74 -16.35
C ALA A 247 6.05 5.23 -16.26
N ARG A 248 6.57 5.94 -15.26
CA ARG A 248 6.39 7.41 -15.16
C ARG A 248 7.14 8.17 -16.24
N ALA A 249 8.41 7.86 -16.44
CA ALA A 249 9.27 8.56 -17.40
C ALA A 249 8.80 8.40 -18.85
N THR A 250 8.22 7.26 -19.18
CA THR A 250 7.69 6.97 -20.53
C THR A 250 6.27 7.47 -20.77
N GLY A 251 5.58 7.94 -19.72
CA GLY A 251 4.19 8.39 -19.79
C GLY A 251 3.15 7.28 -19.68
N GLU A 252 3.54 6.02 -19.53
CA GLU A 252 2.63 4.88 -19.33
C GLU A 252 1.75 5.06 -18.10
N TYR A 253 2.35 5.43 -16.97
CA TYR A 253 1.63 5.71 -15.74
C TYR A 253 0.59 6.82 -15.93
N GLN A 254 0.95 7.89 -16.64
CA GLN A 254 0.02 8.99 -16.90
C GLN A 254 -1.14 8.55 -17.79
N ALA A 255 -0.88 7.73 -18.80
CA ALA A 255 -1.92 7.19 -19.68
C ALA A 255 -2.93 6.30 -18.90
N ILE A 256 -2.43 5.49 -17.96
CA ILE A 256 -3.27 4.68 -17.08
C ILE A 256 -4.11 5.58 -16.17
N GLN A 257 -3.52 6.61 -15.54
CA GLN A 257 -4.27 7.54 -14.72
C GLN A 257 -5.36 8.26 -15.52
N ASP A 258 -5.04 8.74 -16.70
CA ASP A 258 -5.97 9.46 -17.58
C ASP A 258 -7.18 8.60 -17.97
N LYS A 259 -6.97 7.32 -18.20
CA LYS A 259 -8.05 6.34 -18.48
C LYS A 259 -9.09 6.28 -17.35
N TRP A 260 -8.67 6.43 -16.10
CA TRP A 260 -9.53 6.21 -14.93
C TRP A 260 -9.99 7.49 -14.24
N LEU A 261 -9.30 8.62 -14.41
CA LEU A 261 -9.58 9.86 -13.68
C LEU A 261 -10.24 10.94 -14.56
N LYS A 262 -10.05 10.89 -15.88
CA LYS A 262 -10.67 11.81 -16.84
C LYS A 262 -11.98 11.25 -17.37
#